data_60910b837b63c5cd150c0f4f89462b56
#
_entry.id   60910b837b63c5cd150c0f4f89462b56
#
_cell.length_a   1.000
_cell.length_b   1.000
_cell.length_c   1.000
_cell.angle_alpha   90.00
_cell.angle_beta   90.00
_cell.angle_gamma   90.00
#
_symmetry.space_group_name_H-M   'P 1'
#
loop_
_entity.id
_entity.type
_entity.pdbx_description
1 polymer ?
#
loop_
_entity_poly.entity_id
_entity_poly.type
_entity_poly.pdbx_seq_one_letter_code
_entity_poly.pdbx_strand_id
1 'polypeptide(L)'
;MKILKTLFGCLTGAVLTMNVNAQQVQGFVHERSTDYEWPKDQKVLDKLDKWQDQKFGVLFHWGLYSVPGIVESWSICSEDVDWISRKKDMTYDEYKKWYYGLKDSLNPTQFDPAKWADIMQDAGMKYMIFTTKHHDGFCMFDSKFTDFSIANGPFGTDPKKDVARHVFDAFRQKDFMIGCYFSKPDWHCEWFWNPYFATANRRQNYKKENHPDWWKNYQDFTYNQMNELMTDYGNFDILWLDGGWVTGDDVNLDKLLTKVRTSTQPGLISVDRTIRGRNENYQTPERSIPETQLNNPWESCITLSNDWGWVPNAPYKSPAKVIGLLAEITAKGGCLLLGVGPTPQGTIEDGVTERLHVIGEWLRTNGKAIYNTRITPVYNDGNIWFTADKDGKTLYAVYALPEGENLPETIEWSGNIPTGKMKMLKGNKTVKYTSKDGKVKVTLPKGLKNEPIALQFTIS
;
A
#
# COMPACT_ATOMS: atom_id res chain seq x y z
N MET A 1 68.51 -36.67 3.57
CA MET A 1 67.27 -37.04 2.95
C MET A 1 66.20 -36.99 4.02
N LYS A 2 65.38 -35.88 4.02
CA LYS A 2 64.45 -35.57 5.11
C LYS A 2 63.01 -35.91 4.65
N ILE A 3 62.35 -36.73 5.45
CA ILE A 3 60.99 -37.17 5.29
C ILE A 3 60.08 -36.06 5.82
N LEU A 4 59.16 -35.57 4.98
CA LEU A 4 58.18 -34.59 5.35
C LEU A 4 56.87 -35.33 5.68
N LYS A 5 56.40 -35.23 6.93
CA LYS A 5 55.16 -35.80 7.38
C LYS A 5 54.02 -34.77 7.07
N THR A 6 53.06 -35.22 6.30
CA THR A 6 51.85 -34.45 6.00
C THR A 6 50.80 -34.71 7.11
N LEU A 7 50.41 -33.68 7.83
CA LEU A 7 49.25 -33.70 8.74
C LEU A 7 47.95 -33.51 7.93
N PHE A 8 47.08 -34.49 8.02
CA PHE A 8 45.69 -34.34 7.61
C PHE A 8 44.91 -33.68 8.75
N GLY A 9 44.48 -32.41 8.58
CA GLY A 9 43.54 -31.74 9.45
C GLY A 9 42.13 -31.97 8.93
N CYS A 10 41.31 -32.69 9.69
CA CYS A 10 39.85 -32.73 9.47
C CYS A 10 39.25 -31.36 9.75
N LEU A 11 38.81 -30.64 8.72
CA LEU A 11 37.87 -29.54 8.86
C LEU A 11 36.47 -30.13 8.89
N THR A 12 35.87 -30.19 10.07
CA THR A 12 34.41 -30.34 10.24
C THR A 12 33.76 -29.05 9.78
N GLY A 13 33.22 -29.06 8.57
CA GLY A 13 32.39 -27.97 8.07
C GLY A 13 31.05 -27.93 8.84
N ALA A 14 30.92 -26.93 9.67
CA ALA A 14 29.59 -26.55 10.18
C ALA A 14 28.78 -26.01 9.00
N VAL A 15 27.82 -26.79 8.53
CA VAL A 15 26.80 -26.33 7.59
C VAL A 15 25.89 -25.41 8.39
N LEU A 16 26.13 -24.09 8.32
CA LEU A 16 25.16 -23.07 8.68
C LEU A 16 24.03 -23.18 7.67
N THR A 17 22.95 -23.84 8.05
CA THR A 17 21.66 -23.71 7.37
C THR A 17 21.18 -22.28 7.62
N MET A 18 21.54 -21.38 6.71
CA MET A 18 20.86 -20.10 6.61
C MET A 18 19.40 -20.40 6.21
N ASN A 19 18.51 -20.25 7.17
CA ASN A 19 17.08 -20.11 6.88
C ASN A 19 16.90 -18.84 6.05
N VAL A 20 16.88 -19.01 4.73
CA VAL A 20 16.53 -17.95 3.80
C VAL A 20 15.03 -17.78 3.86
N ASN A 21 14.54 -17.06 4.87
CA ASN A 21 13.27 -16.37 4.81
C ASN A 21 13.49 -15.09 4.00
N ALA A 22 13.82 -15.25 2.74
CA ALA A 22 14.01 -14.14 1.83
C ALA A 22 12.89 -14.14 0.79
N GLN A 23 11.80 -13.48 1.10
CA GLN A 23 11.17 -12.67 0.09
C GLN A 23 11.71 -11.25 0.21
N GLN A 24 13.00 -11.08 -0.08
CA GLN A 24 13.49 -9.81 -0.59
C GLN A 24 12.97 -9.72 -2.03
N VAL A 25 11.80 -9.16 -2.20
CA VAL A 25 11.47 -8.51 -3.45
C VAL A 25 12.44 -7.33 -3.51
N GLN A 26 13.43 -7.40 -4.40
CA GLN A 26 14.27 -6.27 -4.76
C GLN A 26 13.37 -5.22 -5.43
N GLY A 27 12.68 -4.43 -4.62
CA GLY A 27 12.07 -3.18 -5.03
C GLY A 27 12.94 -2.06 -4.48
N PHE A 28 13.01 -0.96 -5.15
CA PHE A 28 13.66 0.25 -4.68
C PHE A 28 13.27 0.49 -3.23
N VAL A 29 14.18 0.28 -2.30
CA VAL A 29 14.04 0.75 -0.94
C VAL A 29 14.20 2.26 -1.03
N HIS A 30 13.08 2.96 -1.07
CA HIS A 30 13.11 4.39 -0.90
C HIS A 30 13.72 4.67 0.47
N GLU A 31 14.83 5.40 0.50
CA GLU A 31 15.46 5.76 1.76
C GLU A 31 14.40 6.44 2.63
N ARG A 32 14.18 5.87 3.80
CA ARG A 32 13.25 6.40 4.77
C ARG A 32 13.66 7.82 5.16
N SER A 33 12.73 8.75 5.09
CA SER A 33 12.94 10.07 5.65
C SER A 33 13.19 9.94 7.16
N THR A 34 14.33 10.42 7.63
CA THR A 34 14.64 10.51 9.07
C THR A 34 14.09 11.77 9.70
N ASP A 35 13.67 12.74 8.89
CA ASP A 35 13.29 14.08 9.28
C ASP A 35 11.79 14.31 9.03
N TYR A 36 10.95 13.58 9.78
CA TYR A 36 9.50 13.77 9.70
C TYR A 36 9.08 15.09 10.34
N GLU A 37 8.30 15.89 9.61
CA GLU A 37 7.71 17.13 10.12
C GLU A 37 6.22 16.93 10.43
N TRP A 38 5.84 17.08 11.70
CA TRP A 38 4.44 17.05 12.09
C TRP A 38 3.65 18.20 11.45
N PRO A 39 2.45 17.94 10.90
CA PRO A 39 1.56 19.00 10.43
C PRO A 39 1.25 20.00 11.54
N LYS A 40 1.14 21.29 11.19
CA LYS A 40 0.76 22.37 12.11
C LYS A 40 -0.75 22.65 12.09
N ASP A 41 -1.44 22.26 11.02
CA ASP A 41 -2.90 22.42 10.90
C ASP A 41 -3.63 21.38 11.73
N GLN A 42 -4.42 21.84 12.71
CA GLN A 42 -5.15 20.97 13.62
C GLN A 42 -6.13 20.04 12.88
N LYS A 43 -6.77 20.50 11.79
CA LYS A 43 -7.68 19.68 11.00
C LYS A 43 -6.96 18.52 10.30
N VAL A 44 -5.70 18.73 9.91
CA VAL A 44 -4.85 17.65 9.35
C VAL A 44 -4.47 16.67 10.44
N LEU A 45 -4.09 17.15 11.62
CA LEU A 45 -3.77 16.29 12.78
C LEU A 45 -4.98 15.44 13.20
N ASP A 46 -6.17 16.03 13.30
CA ASP A 46 -7.40 15.32 13.63
C ASP A 46 -7.73 14.24 12.59
N LYS A 47 -7.51 14.55 11.31
CA LYS A 47 -7.70 13.60 10.24
C LYS A 47 -6.66 12.48 10.25
N LEU A 48 -5.41 12.78 10.60
CA LEU A 48 -4.36 11.77 10.78
C LEU A 48 -4.68 10.82 11.93
N ASP A 49 -5.16 11.31 13.09
CA ASP A 49 -5.58 10.44 14.20
C ASP A 49 -6.73 9.51 13.77
N LYS A 50 -7.74 10.08 13.06
CA LYS A 50 -8.83 9.29 12.48
C LYS A 50 -8.34 8.25 11.49
N TRP A 51 -7.38 8.59 10.62
CA TRP A 51 -6.80 7.67 9.65
C TRP A 51 -5.98 6.58 10.34
N GLN A 52 -5.19 6.91 11.36
CA GLN A 52 -4.46 5.93 12.17
C GLN A 52 -5.37 4.90 12.85
N ASP A 53 -6.63 5.22 13.10
CA ASP A 53 -7.63 4.29 13.66
C ASP A 53 -8.10 3.26 12.63
N GLN A 54 -8.00 3.56 11.33
CA GLN A 54 -8.51 2.71 10.25
C GLN A 54 -7.67 1.45 10.03
N LYS A 55 -6.36 1.52 10.20
CA LYS A 55 -5.38 0.42 10.16
C LYS A 55 -5.28 -0.37 8.86
N PHE A 56 -6.36 -0.55 8.09
CA PHE A 56 -6.40 -1.41 6.92
C PHE A 56 -7.13 -0.74 5.77
N GLY A 57 -6.43 -0.59 4.64
CA GLY A 57 -6.95 0.02 3.41
C GLY A 57 -6.60 -0.75 2.16
N VAL A 58 -7.17 -0.32 1.02
CA VAL A 58 -6.89 -0.86 -0.31
C VAL A 58 -6.29 0.22 -1.21
N LEU A 59 -5.30 -0.17 -2.01
CA LEU A 59 -4.74 0.61 -3.11
C LEU A 59 -5.07 -0.06 -4.44
N PHE A 60 -5.85 0.60 -5.27
CA PHE A 60 -6.16 0.09 -6.60
C PHE A 60 -5.18 0.64 -7.64
N HIS A 61 -4.43 -0.26 -8.29
CA HIS A 61 -3.68 0.06 -9.49
C HIS A 61 -4.41 -0.46 -10.72
N TRP A 62 -4.96 0.47 -11.50
CA TRP A 62 -5.72 0.13 -12.71
C TRP A 62 -5.47 1.16 -13.81
N GLY A 63 -5.18 0.68 -15.03
CA GLY A 63 -4.85 1.51 -16.18
C GLY A 63 -4.55 0.68 -17.40
N LEU A 64 -3.86 1.25 -18.38
CA LEU A 64 -3.52 0.59 -19.66
C LEU A 64 -2.79 -0.74 -19.48
N TYR A 65 -1.91 -0.82 -18.50
CA TYR A 65 -1.10 -2.01 -18.20
C TYR A 65 -1.93 -3.24 -17.83
N SER A 66 -3.17 -3.06 -17.37
CA SER A 66 -4.07 -4.20 -17.11
C SER A 66 -4.50 -4.91 -18.38
N VAL A 67 -4.56 -4.23 -19.54
CA VAL A 67 -4.97 -4.84 -20.83
C VAL A 67 -4.06 -5.99 -21.22
N PRO A 68 -2.73 -5.83 -21.31
CA PRO A 68 -1.82 -6.93 -21.53
C PRO A 68 -1.48 -7.74 -20.28
N GLY A 69 -1.87 -7.29 -19.07
CA GLY A 69 -1.52 -7.93 -17.81
C GLY A 69 -0.02 -7.92 -17.52
N ILE A 70 0.56 -6.74 -17.51
CA ILE A 70 2.01 -6.51 -17.27
C ILE A 70 2.22 -5.61 -16.05
N VAL A 71 3.48 -5.51 -15.62
CA VAL A 71 3.90 -4.52 -14.63
C VAL A 71 3.41 -3.13 -15.05
N GLU A 72 3.05 -2.31 -14.10
CA GLU A 72 2.37 -1.01 -14.31
C GLU A 72 3.04 -0.25 -15.49
N SER A 73 2.94 1.02 -15.59
CA SER A 73 3.51 1.81 -16.71
C SER A 73 5.04 1.70 -16.90
N TRP A 74 5.75 1.08 -15.98
CA TRP A 74 7.21 0.99 -15.98
C TRP A 74 7.81 0.36 -17.25
N SER A 75 7.05 -0.48 -17.94
CA SER A 75 7.52 -1.10 -19.21
C SER A 75 7.85 -0.07 -20.30
N ILE A 76 7.31 1.15 -20.25
CA ILE A 76 7.68 2.24 -21.19
C ILE A 76 8.82 3.11 -20.68
N CYS A 77 9.31 2.90 -19.46
CA CYS A 77 10.52 3.57 -18.98
C CYS A 77 11.76 2.93 -19.63
N SER A 78 12.68 3.73 -20.15
CA SER A 78 13.86 3.24 -20.85
C SER A 78 14.96 2.70 -19.92
N GLU A 79 14.81 2.88 -18.61
CA GLU A 79 15.77 2.34 -17.63
C GLU A 79 15.89 0.83 -17.75
N ASP A 80 17.13 0.34 -17.68
CA ASP A 80 17.42 -1.08 -17.67
C ASP A 80 17.36 -1.59 -16.23
N VAL A 81 16.23 -2.19 -15.89
CA VAL A 81 15.96 -2.80 -14.60
C VAL A 81 15.41 -4.22 -14.80
N ASP A 82 15.85 -5.15 -13.99
CA ASP A 82 15.60 -6.60 -14.15
C ASP A 82 14.13 -7.02 -13.98
N TRP A 83 13.33 -6.21 -13.29
CA TRP A 83 11.91 -6.46 -13.09
C TRP A 83 10.99 -5.91 -14.21
N ILE A 84 11.53 -5.16 -15.20
CA ILE A 84 10.78 -4.70 -16.36
C ILE A 84 10.91 -5.69 -17.51
N SER A 85 9.79 -6.18 -18.03
CA SER A 85 9.74 -7.03 -19.22
C SER A 85 9.07 -6.31 -20.38
N ARG A 86 9.73 -6.29 -21.54
CA ARG A 86 9.19 -5.76 -22.80
C ARG A 86 9.12 -6.85 -23.84
N LYS A 87 8.28 -6.67 -24.86
CA LYS A 87 8.26 -7.53 -26.05
C LYS A 87 9.61 -7.41 -26.78
N LYS A 88 10.29 -8.54 -26.94
CA LYS A 88 11.66 -8.58 -27.52
C LYS A 88 11.71 -8.37 -29.04
N ASP A 89 10.58 -8.47 -29.73
CA ASP A 89 10.41 -8.32 -31.16
C ASP A 89 10.10 -6.87 -31.59
N MET A 90 10.09 -5.94 -30.67
CA MET A 90 9.81 -4.51 -30.89
C MET A 90 11.02 -3.65 -30.50
N THR A 91 11.28 -2.61 -31.29
CA THR A 91 12.14 -1.51 -30.85
C THR A 91 11.48 -0.75 -29.68
N TYR A 92 12.24 0.05 -28.96
CA TYR A 92 11.69 0.83 -27.84
C TYR A 92 10.57 1.79 -28.28
N ASP A 93 10.72 2.46 -29.42
CA ASP A 93 9.73 3.40 -29.94
C ASP A 93 8.46 2.68 -30.43
N GLU A 94 8.61 1.52 -31.07
CA GLU A 94 7.47 0.67 -31.43
C GLU A 94 6.73 0.17 -30.19
N TYR A 95 7.46 -0.25 -29.15
CA TYR A 95 6.87 -0.68 -27.90
C TYR A 95 6.09 0.45 -27.21
N LYS A 96 6.67 1.65 -27.13
CA LYS A 96 6.02 2.83 -26.56
C LYS A 96 4.75 3.21 -27.32
N LYS A 97 4.81 3.19 -28.65
CA LYS A 97 3.64 3.42 -29.52
C LYS A 97 2.56 2.35 -29.30
N TRP A 98 2.95 1.09 -29.24
CA TRP A 98 2.02 -0.01 -28.93
C TRP A 98 1.37 0.18 -27.55
N TYR A 99 2.15 0.51 -26.53
CA TYR A 99 1.64 0.70 -25.17
C TYR A 99 0.60 1.83 -25.11
N TYR A 100 0.92 2.98 -25.67
CA TYR A 100 -0.04 4.10 -25.69
C TYR A 100 -1.29 3.80 -26.54
N GLY A 101 -1.16 2.95 -27.55
CA GLY A 101 -2.30 2.43 -28.33
C GLY A 101 -3.25 1.53 -27.54
N LEU A 102 -2.86 1.02 -26.36
CA LEU A 102 -3.74 0.23 -25.49
C LEU A 102 -4.97 1.01 -25.01
N LYS A 103 -4.94 2.33 -25.06
CA LYS A 103 -6.11 3.19 -24.81
C LYS A 103 -7.32 2.82 -25.67
N ASP A 104 -7.08 2.31 -26.89
CA ASP A 104 -8.12 1.89 -27.84
C ASP A 104 -8.60 0.45 -27.57
N SER A 105 -8.03 -0.23 -26.57
CA SER A 105 -8.37 -1.59 -26.17
C SER A 105 -8.95 -1.69 -24.75
N LEU A 106 -8.77 -0.67 -23.91
CA LEU A 106 -9.32 -0.66 -22.54
C LEU A 106 -10.81 -0.34 -22.58
N ASN A 107 -11.63 -1.38 -22.45
CA ASN A 107 -13.09 -1.28 -22.45
C ASN A 107 -13.69 -2.16 -21.35
N PRO A 108 -13.76 -1.67 -20.09
CA PRO A 108 -14.14 -2.47 -18.92
C PRO A 108 -15.67 -2.63 -18.80
N THR A 109 -16.28 -3.40 -19.67
CA THR A 109 -17.75 -3.59 -19.76
C THR A 109 -18.37 -4.26 -18.52
N GLN A 110 -17.55 -4.81 -17.60
CA GLN A 110 -18.01 -5.41 -16.35
C GLN A 110 -17.67 -4.54 -15.12
N PHE A 111 -17.31 -3.29 -15.35
CA PHE A 111 -16.98 -2.36 -14.27
C PHE A 111 -18.18 -2.06 -13.37
N ASP A 112 -18.06 -2.49 -12.12
CA ASP A 112 -19.04 -2.28 -11.06
C ASP A 112 -18.36 -1.79 -9.78
N PRO A 113 -18.26 -0.46 -9.57
CA PRO A 113 -17.58 0.10 -8.42
C PRO A 113 -18.32 -0.17 -7.09
N ALA A 114 -19.63 -0.39 -7.12
CA ALA A 114 -20.39 -0.76 -5.92
C ALA A 114 -19.98 -2.16 -5.44
N LYS A 115 -19.83 -3.10 -6.38
CA LYS A 115 -19.31 -4.45 -6.06
C LYS A 115 -17.88 -4.41 -5.52
N TRP A 116 -17.02 -3.53 -6.04
CA TRP A 116 -15.67 -3.34 -5.47
C TRP A 116 -15.76 -2.87 -4.02
N ALA A 117 -16.58 -1.87 -3.75
CA ALA A 117 -16.77 -1.33 -2.41
C ALA A 117 -17.33 -2.39 -1.44
N ASP A 118 -18.27 -3.22 -1.88
CA ASP A 118 -18.81 -4.34 -1.09
C ASP A 118 -17.73 -5.37 -0.73
N ILE A 119 -16.89 -5.77 -1.70
CA ILE A 119 -15.79 -6.71 -1.48
C ILE A 119 -14.79 -6.15 -0.44
N MET A 120 -14.41 -4.88 -0.56
CA MET A 120 -13.45 -4.27 0.36
C MET A 120 -14.04 -4.02 1.75
N GLN A 121 -15.33 -3.70 1.83
CA GLN A 121 -16.06 -3.59 3.10
C GLN A 121 -16.16 -4.96 3.80
N ASP A 122 -16.48 -6.01 3.06
CA ASP A 122 -16.51 -7.40 3.59
C ASP A 122 -15.13 -7.82 4.10
N ALA A 123 -14.05 -7.44 3.41
CA ALA A 123 -12.68 -7.64 3.86
C ALA A 123 -12.32 -6.91 5.16
N GLY A 124 -13.14 -5.99 5.63
CA GLY A 124 -12.89 -5.15 6.80
C GLY A 124 -12.04 -3.90 6.52
N MET A 125 -11.78 -3.57 5.28
CA MET A 125 -11.03 -2.35 4.92
C MET A 125 -11.83 -1.09 5.26
N LYS A 126 -11.13 0.00 5.60
CA LYS A 126 -11.71 1.25 6.11
C LYS A 126 -11.34 2.48 5.31
N TYR A 127 -10.31 2.41 4.49
CA TYR A 127 -9.94 3.49 3.57
C TYR A 127 -9.51 2.89 2.23
N MET A 128 -9.58 3.70 1.20
CA MET A 128 -9.19 3.31 -0.14
C MET A 128 -8.37 4.40 -0.80
N ILE A 129 -7.46 4.00 -1.67
CA ILE A 129 -6.71 4.89 -2.53
C ILE A 129 -6.84 4.37 -3.96
N PHE A 130 -7.27 5.23 -4.88
CA PHE A 130 -7.46 4.88 -6.28
C PHE A 130 -6.45 5.61 -7.17
N THR A 131 -5.78 4.86 -8.05
CA THR A 131 -4.86 5.39 -9.05
C THR A 131 -5.62 6.14 -10.14
N THR A 132 -5.77 7.46 -9.99
CA THR A 132 -6.43 8.30 -11.00
C THR A 132 -5.60 8.44 -12.27
N LYS A 133 -4.28 8.46 -12.11
CA LYS A 133 -3.29 8.50 -13.19
C LYS A 133 -1.98 7.89 -12.69
N HIS A 134 -1.42 6.91 -13.41
CA HIS A 134 -0.06 6.40 -13.16
C HIS A 134 0.97 7.17 -14.01
N HIS A 135 2.25 6.78 -13.99
CA HIS A 135 3.33 7.50 -14.67
C HIS A 135 3.17 7.61 -16.20
N ASP A 136 2.42 6.69 -16.83
CA ASP A 136 2.11 6.72 -18.26
C ASP A 136 1.24 7.90 -18.71
N GLY A 137 0.66 8.63 -17.76
CA GLY A 137 -0.18 9.78 -18.03
C GLY A 137 -1.63 9.44 -18.39
N PHE A 138 -1.99 8.14 -18.47
CA PHE A 138 -3.37 7.75 -18.77
C PHE A 138 -4.31 8.02 -17.60
N CYS A 139 -5.33 8.88 -17.85
CA CYS A 139 -6.28 9.28 -16.84
C CYS A 139 -7.44 8.31 -16.75
N MET A 140 -7.68 7.74 -15.56
CA MET A 140 -8.87 6.96 -15.23
C MET A 140 -10.05 7.87 -14.83
N PHE A 141 -10.01 9.13 -15.20
CA PHE A 141 -11.03 10.16 -14.99
C PHE A 141 -11.21 11.03 -16.25
N ASP A 142 -12.34 11.68 -16.36
CA ASP A 142 -12.68 12.57 -17.49
C ASP A 142 -12.01 13.94 -17.31
N SER A 143 -10.68 13.99 -17.54
CA SER A 143 -9.88 15.19 -17.36
C SER A 143 -10.18 16.24 -18.44
N LYS A 144 -10.31 17.51 -18.04
CA LYS A 144 -10.46 18.66 -18.94
C LYS A 144 -9.13 19.07 -19.61
N PHE A 145 -8.01 18.48 -19.22
CA PHE A 145 -6.66 18.89 -19.61
C PHE A 145 -5.96 17.93 -20.56
N THR A 146 -6.55 16.76 -20.83
CA THR A 146 -6.01 15.78 -21.76
C THR A 146 -7.10 14.87 -22.32
N ASP A 147 -6.98 14.48 -23.60
CA ASP A 147 -7.81 13.44 -24.21
C ASP A 147 -7.23 12.02 -23.98
N PHE A 148 -6.07 11.90 -23.35
CA PHE A 148 -5.46 10.63 -23.01
C PHE A 148 -6.09 10.07 -21.74
N SER A 149 -7.34 9.61 -21.87
CA SER A 149 -8.15 9.16 -20.75
C SER A 149 -9.12 8.03 -21.17
N ILE A 150 -9.58 7.30 -20.17
CA ILE A 150 -10.60 6.25 -20.36
C ILE A 150 -11.93 6.82 -20.89
N ALA A 151 -12.25 8.07 -20.57
CA ALA A 151 -13.46 8.75 -21.05
C ALA A 151 -13.44 9.05 -22.56
N ASN A 152 -12.25 9.06 -23.17
CA ASN A 152 -12.04 9.32 -24.59
C ASN A 152 -11.63 8.05 -25.37
N GLY A 153 -11.73 6.87 -24.76
CA GLY A 153 -11.51 5.56 -25.36
C GLY A 153 -12.80 4.82 -25.69
N PRO A 154 -12.73 3.50 -25.92
CA PRO A 154 -13.90 2.65 -26.22
C PRO A 154 -14.98 2.69 -25.12
N PHE A 155 -14.59 2.93 -23.88
CA PHE A 155 -15.51 3.07 -22.73
C PHE A 155 -16.18 4.44 -22.66
N GLY A 156 -15.82 5.39 -23.53
CA GLY A 156 -16.31 6.78 -23.52
C GLY A 156 -17.81 6.97 -23.74
N THR A 157 -18.52 5.95 -24.23
CA THR A 157 -19.99 5.98 -24.37
C THR A 157 -20.75 5.41 -23.17
N ASP A 158 -20.05 4.75 -22.25
CA ASP A 158 -20.67 4.22 -21.03
C ASP A 158 -20.99 5.37 -20.05
N PRO A 159 -22.15 5.34 -19.38
CA PRO A 159 -22.47 6.33 -18.34
C PRO A 159 -21.43 6.44 -17.21
N LYS A 160 -20.64 5.39 -17.01
CA LYS A 160 -19.55 5.32 -15.99
C LYS A 160 -18.17 5.64 -16.57
N LYS A 161 -18.07 6.32 -17.71
CA LYS A 161 -16.81 6.65 -18.38
C LYS A 161 -15.82 7.45 -17.50
N ASP A 162 -16.34 8.26 -16.57
CA ASP A 162 -15.53 8.91 -15.53
C ASP A 162 -15.34 7.92 -14.36
N VAL A 163 -14.47 6.95 -14.60
CA VAL A 163 -14.26 5.80 -13.69
C VAL A 163 -13.93 6.24 -12.28
N ALA A 164 -12.99 7.19 -12.12
CA ALA A 164 -12.57 7.66 -10.80
C ALA A 164 -13.73 8.23 -9.99
N ARG A 165 -14.61 9.02 -10.61
CA ARG A 165 -15.82 9.56 -9.96
C ARG A 165 -16.68 8.44 -9.39
N HIS A 166 -16.98 7.46 -10.21
CA HIS A 166 -17.85 6.34 -9.80
C HIS A 166 -17.21 5.46 -8.72
N VAL A 167 -15.88 5.26 -8.76
CA VAL A 167 -15.16 4.57 -7.70
C VAL A 167 -15.24 5.35 -6.39
N PHE A 168 -14.90 6.65 -6.40
CA PHE A 168 -14.94 7.46 -5.18
C PHE A 168 -16.36 7.53 -4.58
N ASP A 169 -17.38 7.69 -5.41
CA ASP A 169 -18.77 7.78 -4.93
C ASP A 169 -19.25 6.46 -4.33
N ALA A 170 -18.92 5.31 -4.93
CA ALA A 170 -19.28 4.01 -4.39
C ALA A 170 -18.66 3.75 -3.01
N PHE A 171 -17.38 4.11 -2.84
CA PHE A 171 -16.70 3.93 -1.56
C PHE A 171 -17.15 4.93 -0.49
N ARG A 172 -17.52 6.18 -0.87
CA ARG A 172 -18.15 7.13 0.06
C ARG A 172 -19.46 6.62 0.63
N GLN A 173 -20.28 5.95 -0.19
CA GLN A 173 -21.53 5.34 0.24
C GLN A 173 -21.35 4.22 1.27
N LYS A 174 -20.12 3.71 1.43
CA LYS A 174 -19.73 2.68 2.41
C LYS A 174 -18.89 3.25 3.57
N ASP A 175 -18.87 4.56 3.76
CA ASP A 175 -18.15 5.26 4.83
C ASP A 175 -16.63 5.04 4.83
N PHE A 176 -16.03 4.74 3.68
CA PHE A 176 -14.56 4.69 3.56
C PHE A 176 -13.95 6.09 3.60
N MET A 177 -12.77 6.22 4.20
CA MET A 177 -11.93 7.38 3.92
C MET A 177 -11.41 7.27 2.48
N ILE A 178 -11.46 8.38 1.75
CA ILE A 178 -11.20 8.42 0.31
C ILE A 178 -9.83 9.02 0.02
N GLY A 179 -8.99 8.25 -0.67
CA GLY A 179 -7.69 8.67 -1.15
C GLY A 179 -7.59 8.75 -2.67
N CYS A 180 -6.99 9.82 -3.15
CA CYS A 180 -6.67 10.05 -4.54
C CYS A 180 -5.17 9.82 -4.75
N TYR A 181 -4.80 8.73 -5.43
CA TYR A 181 -3.44 8.57 -5.93
C TYR A 181 -3.29 9.38 -7.22
N PHE A 182 -2.22 10.11 -7.31
CA PHE A 182 -1.85 10.86 -8.50
C PHE A 182 -0.34 10.80 -8.74
N SER A 183 0.08 10.37 -9.92
CA SER A 183 1.47 10.41 -10.35
C SER A 183 1.85 11.84 -10.73
N LYS A 184 2.87 12.40 -10.08
CA LYS A 184 3.43 13.70 -10.46
C LYS A 184 4.08 13.65 -11.83
N PRO A 185 5.04 12.74 -12.13
CA PRO A 185 5.55 12.57 -13.49
C PRO A 185 4.45 12.10 -14.46
N ASP A 186 4.55 12.53 -15.70
CA ASP A 186 3.64 12.18 -16.78
C ASP A 186 4.43 11.89 -18.05
N TRP A 187 4.58 10.62 -18.38
CA TRP A 187 5.41 10.16 -19.49
C TRP A 187 4.72 10.30 -20.87
N HIS A 188 3.43 10.62 -20.91
CA HIS A 188 2.72 10.96 -22.13
C HIS A 188 2.75 12.46 -22.43
N CYS A 189 2.90 13.29 -21.39
CA CYS A 189 2.92 14.74 -21.52
C CYS A 189 4.18 15.19 -22.29
N GLU A 190 3.96 15.86 -23.43
CA GLU A 190 5.03 16.35 -24.30
C GLU A 190 5.96 17.38 -23.62
N TRP A 191 5.48 18.02 -22.58
CA TRP A 191 6.26 18.96 -21.76
C TRP A 191 7.07 18.26 -20.67
N PHE A 192 6.90 16.93 -20.47
CA PHE A 192 7.73 16.13 -19.57
C PHE A 192 8.67 15.19 -20.35
N TRP A 193 8.13 14.35 -21.25
CA TRP A 193 8.87 13.58 -22.24
C TRP A 193 8.67 14.19 -23.63
N ASN A 194 9.53 15.16 -23.96
CA ASN A 194 9.41 15.87 -25.23
C ASN A 194 9.77 14.94 -26.41
N PRO A 195 8.95 14.89 -27.47
CA PRO A 195 9.13 13.96 -28.58
C PRO A 195 10.38 14.19 -29.42
N TYR A 196 11.02 15.36 -29.30
CA TYR A 196 12.27 15.67 -30.02
C TYR A 196 13.53 15.09 -29.37
N PHE A 197 13.41 14.54 -28.14
CA PHE A 197 14.53 13.98 -27.38
C PHE A 197 14.27 12.53 -27.03
N ALA A 198 15.33 11.71 -27.06
CA ALA A 198 15.26 10.34 -26.55
C ALA A 198 14.97 10.35 -25.02
N THR A 199 14.16 9.38 -24.59
CA THR A 199 13.93 9.14 -23.16
C THR A 199 15.07 8.29 -22.60
N ALA A 200 15.86 8.85 -21.68
CA ALA A 200 16.99 8.12 -21.08
C ALA A 200 16.62 7.41 -19.77
N ASN A 201 15.61 7.89 -19.06
CA ASN A 201 15.17 7.37 -17.76
C ASN A 201 13.79 7.93 -17.40
N ARG A 202 13.36 7.71 -16.15
CA ARG A 202 12.08 8.17 -15.60
C ARG A 202 11.89 9.69 -15.49
N ARG A 203 12.96 10.48 -15.64
CA ARG A 203 12.93 11.96 -15.51
C ARG A 203 12.56 12.60 -16.83
N GLN A 204 12.32 13.91 -16.80
CA GLN A 204 12.17 14.71 -18.02
C GLN A 204 13.41 14.53 -18.93
N ASN A 205 13.20 14.48 -20.24
CA ASN A 205 14.24 14.14 -21.22
C ASN A 205 14.97 15.38 -21.81
N TYR A 206 14.89 16.51 -21.12
CA TYR A 206 15.56 17.75 -21.49
C TYR A 206 16.06 18.49 -20.24
N LYS A 207 16.93 19.49 -20.43
CA LYS A 207 17.37 20.37 -19.34
C LYS A 207 16.35 21.48 -19.14
N LYS A 208 15.79 21.60 -17.95
CA LYS A 208 14.76 22.60 -17.59
C LYS A 208 15.22 24.05 -17.86
N GLU A 209 16.50 24.32 -17.61
CA GLU A 209 17.11 25.64 -17.79
C GLU A 209 17.12 26.08 -19.26
N ASN A 210 17.17 25.12 -20.19
CA ASN A 210 17.17 25.41 -21.64
C ASN A 210 15.75 25.58 -22.20
N HIS A 211 14.74 25.04 -21.48
CA HIS A 211 13.34 25.02 -21.91
C HIS A 211 12.39 25.38 -20.76
N PRO A 212 12.54 26.59 -20.15
CA PRO A 212 11.75 26.99 -18.99
C PRO A 212 10.24 27.04 -19.29
N ASP A 213 9.86 27.40 -20.52
CA ASP A 213 8.45 27.46 -20.93
C ASP A 213 7.81 26.06 -20.97
N TRP A 214 8.54 25.04 -21.44
CA TRP A 214 8.03 23.66 -21.43
C TRP A 214 7.84 23.15 -20.01
N TRP A 215 8.83 23.45 -19.15
CA TRP A 215 8.71 23.08 -17.74
C TRP A 215 7.54 23.80 -17.06
N LYS A 216 7.33 25.06 -17.36
CA LYS A 216 6.17 25.82 -16.88
C LYS A 216 4.85 25.23 -17.36
N ASN A 217 4.75 24.84 -18.61
CA ASN A 217 3.57 24.19 -19.17
C ASN A 217 3.28 22.83 -18.46
N TYR A 218 4.33 22.02 -18.20
CA TYR A 218 4.19 20.81 -17.42
C TYR A 218 3.70 21.07 -15.99
N GLN A 219 4.26 22.08 -15.32
CA GLN A 219 3.83 22.49 -13.98
C GLN A 219 2.36 22.89 -13.96
N ASP A 220 1.93 23.72 -14.91
CA ASP A 220 0.55 24.18 -15.01
C ASP A 220 -0.41 23.02 -15.35
N PHE A 221 -0.03 22.13 -16.27
CA PHE A 221 -0.78 20.95 -16.63
C PHE A 221 -1.01 20.03 -15.41
N THR A 222 0.05 19.69 -14.71
CA THR A 222 0.00 18.81 -13.54
C THR A 222 -0.77 19.44 -12.40
N TYR A 223 -0.53 20.73 -12.12
CA TYR A 223 -1.29 21.49 -11.13
C TYR A 223 -2.79 21.51 -11.45
N ASN A 224 -3.15 21.78 -12.70
CA ASN A 224 -4.55 21.87 -13.12
C ASN A 224 -5.29 20.54 -12.98
N GLN A 225 -4.66 19.40 -13.33
CA GLN A 225 -5.25 18.08 -13.12
C GLN A 225 -5.45 17.76 -11.63
N MET A 226 -4.46 18.04 -10.78
CA MET A 226 -4.61 17.85 -9.33
C MET A 226 -5.70 18.77 -8.75
N ASN A 227 -5.74 20.03 -9.20
CA ASN A 227 -6.79 20.97 -8.78
C ASN A 227 -8.19 20.51 -9.22
N GLU A 228 -8.33 20.01 -10.45
CA GLU A 228 -9.58 19.45 -10.96
C GLU A 228 -10.07 18.31 -10.07
N LEU A 229 -9.22 17.35 -9.76
CA LEU A 229 -9.55 16.24 -8.86
C LEU A 229 -10.00 16.76 -7.47
N MET A 230 -9.23 17.68 -6.89
CA MET A 230 -9.50 18.19 -5.54
C MET A 230 -10.70 19.15 -5.45
N THR A 231 -11.25 19.63 -6.59
CA THR A 231 -12.39 20.54 -6.60
C THR A 231 -13.67 19.90 -7.14
N ASP A 232 -13.57 18.99 -8.11
CA ASP A 232 -14.73 18.53 -8.87
C ASP A 232 -15.18 17.08 -8.50
N TYR A 233 -14.37 16.34 -7.70
CA TYR A 233 -14.62 14.92 -7.39
C TYR A 233 -15.10 14.67 -5.95
N GLY A 234 -15.62 15.68 -5.28
CA GLY A 234 -16.14 15.60 -3.91
C GLY A 234 -15.03 15.63 -2.86
N ASN A 235 -15.35 15.18 -1.64
CA ASN A 235 -14.43 15.26 -0.51
C ASN A 235 -13.41 14.13 -0.55
N PHE A 236 -12.14 14.49 -0.30
CA PHE A 236 -11.04 13.56 -0.10
C PHE A 236 -10.48 13.65 1.32
N ASP A 237 -9.99 12.53 1.81
CA ASP A 237 -9.24 12.46 3.06
C ASP A 237 -7.75 12.48 2.81
N ILE A 238 -7.28 11.91 1.68
CA ILE A 238 -5.86 11.71 1.37
C ILE A 238 -5.60 12.11 -0.09
N LEU A 239 -4.60 12.96 -0.32
CA LEU A 239 -3.95 13.15 -1.61
C LEU A 239 -2.61 12.41 -1.58
N TRP A 240 -2.53 11.30 -2.30
CA TRP A 240 -1.39 10.38 -2.32
C TRP A 240 -0.59 10.56 -3.60
N LEU A 241 0.53 11.28 -3.50
CA LEU A 241 1.36 11.65 -4.65
C LEU A 241 2.52 10.70 -4.83
N ASP A 242 2.66 10.18 -6.04
CA ASP A 242 3.76 9.30 -6.41
C ASP A 242 4.77 9.98 -7.36
N GLY A 243 5.92 9.32 -7.58
CA GLY A 243 6.97 9.83 -8.43
C GLY A 243 7.89 10.82 -7.72
N GLY A 244 8.61 10.34 -6.67
CA GLY A 244 9.48 11.16 -5.83
C GLY A 244 10.65 11.84 -6.54
N TRP A 245 10.90 11.55 -7.83
CA TRP A 245 11.86 12.29 -8.66
C TRP A 245 11.31 13.61 -9.24
N VAL A 246 10.04 13.90 -9.04
CA VAL A 246 9.38 15.18 -9.24
C VAL A 246 8.95 15.70 -7.88
N THR A 247 9.45 16.87 -7.47
CA THR A 247 9.20 17.42 -6.14
C THR A 247 7.87 18.16 -6.06
N GLY A 248 7.41 18.45 -4.86
CA GLY A 248 6.22 19.28 -4.64
C GLY A 248 6.38 20.70 -5.21
N ASP A 249 7.59 21.26 -5.17
CA ASP A 249 7.91 22.56 -5.77
C ASP A 249 7.80 22.52 -7.31
N ASP A 250 8.21 21.40 -7.92
CA ASP A 250 8.08 21.19 -9.37
C ASP A 250 6.62 21.21 -9.86
N VAL A 251 5.65 21.00 -9.00
CA VAL A 251 4.21 20.95 -9.35
C VAL A 251 3.35 21.96 -8.58
N ASN A 252 3.97 22.93 -7.93
CA ASN A 252 3.29 23.97 -7.12
C ASN A 252 2.37 23.38 -6.03
N LEU A 253 2.79 22.30 -5.37
CA LEU A 253 1.98 21.54 -4.42
C LEU A 253 1.51 22.39 -3.23
N ASP A 254 2.36 23.26 -2.68
CA ASP A 254 2.00 24.15 -1.57
C ASP A 254 0.87 25.11 -1.92
N LYS A 255 0.91 25.66 -3.14
CA LYS A 255 -0.16 26.53 -3.66
C LYS A 255 -1.47 25.74 -3.76
N LEU A 256 -1.41 24.51 -4.25
CA LEU A 256 -2.57 23.63 -4.33
C LEU A 256 -3.14 23.35 -2.94
N LEU A 257 -2.32 22.84 -2.02
CA LEU A 257 -2.74 22.43 -0.68
C LEU A 257 -3.30 23.61 0.12
N THR A 258 -2.67 24.79 0.03
CA THR A 258 -3.19 26.01 0.67
C THR A 258 -4.57 26.34 0.14
N LYS A 259 -4.77 26.33 -1.18
CA LYS A 259 -6.05 26.62 -1.82
C LYS A 259 -7.13 25.61 -1.37
N VAL A 260 -6.87 24.31 -1.51
CA VAL A 260 -7.90 23.29 -1.29
C VAL A 260 -8.21 23.08 0.18
N ARG A 261 -7.24 23.18 1.08
CA ARG A 261 -7.46 23.07 2.54
C ARG A 261 -8.29 24.23 3.10
N THR A 262 -8.21 25.41 2.48
CA THR A 262 -9.03 26.57 2.87
C THR A 262 -10.39 26.62 2.19
N SER A 263 -10.68 25.73 1.24
CA SER A 263 -11.92 25.73 0.46
C SER A 263 -12.60 24.35 0.46
N THR A 264 -12.23 23.48 -0.49
CA THR A 264 -12.95 22.24 -0.81
C THR A 264 -12.51 21.05 0.04
N GLN A 265 -11.29 21.02 0.58
CA GLN A 265 -10.68 19.86 1.25
C GLN A 265 -10.10 20.20 2.62
N PRO A 266 -10.90 20.66 3.60
CA PRO A 266 -10.37 20.98 4.92
C PRO A 266 -9.82 19.74 5.61
N GLY A 267 -8.58 19.84 6.13
CA GLY A 267 -7.91 18.74 6.81
C GLY A 267 -7.35 17.64 5.87
N LEU A 268 -7.26 17.89 4.56
CA LEU A 268 -6.70 16.94 3.60
C LEU A 268 -5.28 16.51 4.01
N ILE A 269 -5.10 15.21 4.21
CA ILE A 269 -3.77 14.60 4.37
C ILE A 269 -3.07 14.61 3.03
N SER A 270 -1.87 15.15 2.94
CA SER A 270 -1.01 15.04 1.76
C SER A 270 0.12 14.04 2.02
N VAL A 271 0.41 13.22 1.01
CA VAL A 271 1.50 12.23 1.04
C VAL A 271 2.34 12.44 -0.21
N ASP A 272 3.38 13.28 -0.09
CA ASP A 272 4.37 13.47 -1.14
C ASP A 272 5.47 12.42 -0.96
N ARG A 273 5.20 11.21 -1.46
CA ARG A 273 6.02 10.02 -1.21
C ARG A 273 7.48 10.28 -1.49
N THR A 274 8.33 9.86 -0.53
CA THR A 274 9.78 9.95 -0.59
C THR A 274 10.35 11.37 -0.64
N ILE A 275 9.49 12.39 -0.61
CA ILE A 275 9.89 13.79 -0.49
C ILE A 275 9.71 14.21 0.96
N ARG A 276 10.84 14.48 1.61
CA ARG A 276 10.87 14.92 3.01
C ARG A 276 10.17 16.27 3.19
N GLY A 277 9.62 16.47 4.39
CA GLY A 277 9.11 17.76 4.81
C GLY A 277 7.58 17.81 4.96
N ARG A 278 7.05 19.03 5.05
CA ARG A 278 5.67 19.34 5.46
C ARG A 278 4.55 18.69 4.65
N ASN A 279 4.82 18.20 3.44
CA ASN A 279 3.83 17.60 2.56
C ASN A 279 3.83 16.06 2.61
N GLU A 280 4.73 15.46 3.38
CA GLU A 280 4.70 14.02 3.71
C GLU A 280 4.04 13.84 5.09
N ASN A 281 2.71 13.98 5.17
CA ASN A 281 2.00 13.91 6.44
C ASN A 281 2.00 12.52 7.08
N TYR A 282 2.34 11.47 6.34
CA TYR A 282 2.77 10.17 6.85
C TYR A 282 3.75 9.51 5.89
N GLN A 283 4.65 8.70 6.41
CA GLN A 283 5.65 8.00 5.61
C GLN A 283 5.08 6.73 4.98
N THR A 284 5.61 6.35 3.80
CA THR A 284 5.08 5.21 3.02
C THR A 284 6.20 4.24 2.62
N PRO A 285 6.75 3.45 3.55
CA PRO A 285 7.67 2.37 3.17
C PRO A 285 6.97 1.40 2.23
N GLU A 286 7.57 1.21 1.04
CA GLU A 286 6.99 0.36 0.00
C GLU A 286 7.49 -1.07 0.14
N ARG A 287 6.56 -2.03 0.11
CA ARG A 287 6.83 -3.49 0.20
C ARG A 287 7.74 -3.88 1.37
N SER A 288 7.82 -3.03 2.37
CA SER A 288 8.68 -3.19 3.54
C SER A 288 7.98 -2.74 4.81
N ILE A 289 8.42 -3.26 5.93
CA ILE A 289 7.96 -2.88 7.27
C ILE A 289 9.17 -2.38 8.03
N PRO A 290 9.12 -1.21 8.71
CA PRO A 290 10.20 -0.74 9.57
C PRO A 290 10.62 -1.81 10.59
N GLU A 291 11.91 -1.91 10.87
CA GLU A 291 12.43 -2.89 11.86
C GLU A 291 11.83 -2.67 13.25
N THR A 292 11.67 -1.40 13.63
CA THR A 292 11.14 -0.98 14.93
C THR A 292 9.94 -0.07 14.78
N GLN A 293 9.26 0.21 15.88
CA GLN A 293 8.22 1.24 15.94
C GLN A 293 8.74 2.61 15.48
N LEU A 294 7.89 3.38 14.83
CA LEU A 294 8.15 4.77 14.47
C LEU A 294 7.36 5.71 15.37
N ASN A 295 7.95 6.88 15.64
CA ASN A 295 7.30 7.93 16.44
C ASN A 295 6.42 8.88 15.59
N ASN A 296 6.24 8.59 14.31
CA ASN A 296 5.44 9.36 13.37
C ASN A 296 4.44 8.45 12.64
N PRO A 297 3.37 9.01 12.07
CA PRO A 297 2.43 8.26 11.24
C PRO A 297 3.11 7.62 10.03
N TRP A 298 2.76 6.39 9.70
CA TRP A 298 3.29 5.68 8.54
C TRP A 298 2.33 4.61 8.02
N GLU A 299 2.49 4.25 6.77
CA GLU A 299 1.70 3.27 6.05
C GLU A 299 2.63 2.34 5.27
N SER A 300 2.50 1.05 5.44
CA SER A 300 3.16 0.09 4.56
C SER A 300 2.24 -0.25 3.39
N CYS A 301 2.63 0.13 2.18
CA CYS A 301 1.93 -0.30 0.98
C CYS A 301 2.54 -1.61 0.46
N ILE A 302 1.74 -2.66 0.47
CA ILE A 302 2.13 -4.03 0.12
C ILE A 302 1.12 -4.61 -0.86
N THR A 303 1.59 -5.29 -1.91
CA THR A 303 0.73 -5.95 -2.89
C THR A 303 0.14 -7.26 -2.34
N LEU A 304 -1.09 -7.57 -2.71
CA LEU A 304 -1.67 -8.90 -2.44
C LEU A 304 -1.02 -9.98 -3.31
N SER A 305 -0.70 -9.63 -4.57
CA SER A 305 0.10 -10.44 -5.50
C SER A 305 1.57 -10.02 -5.51
N ASN A 306 2.29 -10.28 -6.60
CA ASN A 306 3.65 -9.78 -6.80
C ASN A 306 3.68 -8.39 -7.44
N ASP A 307 2.61 -7.98 -8.13
CA ASP A 307 2.51 -6.74 -8.88
C ASP A 307 1.43 -5.84 -8.29
N TRP A 308 1.52 -4.53 -8.54
CA TRP A 308 0.51 -3.56 -8.12
C TRP A 308 -0.76 -3.67 -8.96
N GLY A 309 -0.60 -3.74 -10.29
CA GLY A 309 -1.67 -3.98 -11.24
C GLY A 309 -2.04 -5.46 -11.35
N TRP A 310 -3.08 -5.74 -12.11
CA TRP A 310 -3.47 -7.10 -12.41
C TRP A 310 -2.50 -7.76 -13.42
N VAL A 311 -2.00 -8.94 -13.06
CA VAL A 311 -1.20 -9.82 -13.94
C VAL A 311 -1.85 -11.20 -13.92
N PRO A 312 -2.10 -11.84 -15.09
CA PRO A 312 -2.78 -13.13 -15.14
C PRO A 312 -1.96 -14.22 -14.43
N ASN A 313 -2.66 -15.07 -13.68
CA ASN A 313 -2.07 -16.18 -12.91
C ASN A 313 -1.03 -15.75 -11.85
N ALA A 314 -1.05 -14.51 -11.39
CA ALA A 314 -0.17 -14.06 -10.34
C ALA A 314 -0.45 -14.81 -9.02
N PRO A 315 0.58 -15.24 -8.28
CA PRO A 315 0.39 -15.85 -6.97
C PRO A 315 -0.06 -14.79 -5.96
N TYR A 316 -1.05 -15.14 -5.15
CA TYR A 316 -1.56 -14.28 -4.07
C TYR A 316 -1.06 -14.74 -2.71
N LYS A 317 -0.76 -13.78 -1.83
CA LYS A 317 -0.48 -14.06 -0.42
C LYS A 317 -1.67 -14.75 0.23
N SER A 318 -1.39 -15.68 1.15
CA SER A 318 -2.45 -16.34 1.92
C SER A 318 -3.14 -15.36 2.89
N PRO A 319 -4.41 -15.60 3.27
CA PRO A 319 -5.07 -14.79 4.29
C PRO A 319 -4.30 -14.73 5.61
N ALA A 320 -3.71 -15.82 6.06
CA ALA A 320 -2.89 -15.87 7.28
C ALA A 320 -1.67 -14.96 7.18
N LYS A 321 -1.00 -14.93 6.01
CA LYS A 321 0.12 -14.03 5.75
C LYS A 321 -0.30 -12.56 5.82
N VAL A 322 -1.43 -12.18 5.20
CA VAL A 322 -1.92 -10.79 5.24
C VAL A 322 -2.32 -10.39 6.67
N ILE A 323 -2.99 -11.27 7.42
CA ILE A 323 -3.33 -11.02 8.82
C ILE A 323 -2.07 -10.85 9.68
N GLY A 324 -1.04 -11.66 9.44
CA GLY A 324 0.27 -11.52 10.12
C GLY A 324 0.93 -10.18 9.83
N LEU A 325 0.97 -9.75 8.55
CA LEU A 325 1.47 -8.43 8.16
C LEU A 325 0.68 -7.29 8.83
N LEU A 326 -0.66 -7.41 8.86
CA LEU A 326 -1.52 -6.42 9.50
C LEU A 326 -1.25 -6.34 11.01
N ALA A 327 -1.07 -7.47 11.69
CA ALA A 327 -0.73 -7.52 13.11
C ALA A 327 0.63 -6.87 13.39
N GLU A 328 1.66 -7.19 12.61
CA GLU A 328 3.00 -6.59 12.73
C GLU A 328 2.96 -5.09 12.51
N ILE A 329 2.36 -4.64 11.40
CA ILE A 329 2.28 -3.22 11.02
C ILE A 329 1.55 -2.42 12.10
N THR A 330 0.42 -2.92 12.60
CA THR A 330 -0.36 -2.22 13.63
C THR A 330 0.35 -2.17 14.97
N ALA A 331 1.05 -3.24 15.38
CA ALA A 331 1.86 -3.28 16.60
C ALA A 331 3.05 -2.31 16.52
N LYS A 332 3.57 -2.05 15.33
CA LYS A 332 4.62 -1.05 15.06
C LYS A 332 4.07 0.36 14.82
N GLY A 333 2.75 0.57 14.91
CA GLY A 333 2.10 1.89 14.84
C GLY A 333 1.68 2.35 13.45
N GLY A 334 1.78 1.48 12.45
CA GLY A 334 1.42 1.78 11.06
C GLY A 334 0.00 1.38 10.65
N CYS A 335 -0.30 1.68 9.38
CA CYS A 335 -1.46 1.18 8.65
C CYS A 335 -1.00 0.29 7.49
N LEU A 336 -1.77 -0.75 7.17
CA LEU A 336 -1.55 -1.57 5.98
C LEU A 336 -2.42 -1.05 4.82
N LEU A 337 -1.77 -0.70 3.72
CA LEU A 337 -2.42 -0.40 2.44
C LEU A 337 -2.16 -1.58 1.49
N LEU A 338 -3.19 -2.40 1.25
CA LEU A 338 -3.06 -3.61 0.45
C LEU A 338 -3.34 -3.33 -1.03
N GLY A 339 -2.36 -3.58 -1.90
CA GLY A 339 -2.49 -3.40 -3.34
C GLY A 339 -3.35 -4.48 -3.99
N VAL A 340 -4.34 -4.07 -4.75
CA VAL A 340 -5.24 -4.93 -5.54
C VAL A 340 -5.36 -4.35 -6.96
N GLY A 341 -5.06 -5.18 -7.97
CA GLY A 341 -5.21 -4.82 -9.37
C GLY A 341 -6.54 -5.34 -9.94
N PRO A 342 -7.45 -4.47 -10.38
CA PRO A 342 -8.62 -4.89 -11.15
C PRO A 342 -8.24 -5.43 -12.53
N THR A 343 -9.03 -6.38 -13.04
CA THR A 343 -8.85 -6.95 -14.37
C THR A 343 -9.14 -5.90 -15.48
N PRO A 344 -8.71 -6.10 -16.72
CA PRO A 344 -9.04 -5.18 -17.81
C PRO A 344 -10.55 -5.08 -18.11
N GLN A 345 -11.35 -6.05 -17.65
CA GLN A 345 -12.82 -6.02 -17.76
C GLN A 345 -13.47 -5.20 -16.63
N GLY A 346 -12.70 -4.76 -15.65
CA GLY A 346 -13.22 -3.98 -14.51
C GLY A 346 -13.74 -4.83 -13.35
N THR A 347 -13.30 -6.07 -13.22
CA THR A 347 -13.66 -6.98 -12.12
C THR A 347 -12.51 -7.16 -11.13
N ILE A 348 -12.84 -7.57 -9.92
CA ILE A 348 -11.87 -8.13 -8.96
C ILE A 348 -11.92 -9.65 -9.12
N GLU A 349 -10.77 -10.29 -9.32
CA GLU A 349 -10.69 -11.75 -9.51
C GLU A 349 -11.27 -12.53 -8.31
N ASP A 350 -11.86 -13.68 -8.59
CA ASP A 350 -12.45 -14.55 -7.57
C ASP A 350 -11.39 -14.96 -6.53
N GLY A 351 -10.18 -15.30 -6.96
CA GLY A 351 -9.10 -15.66 -6.04
C GLY A 351 -8.66 -14.53 -5.10
N VAL A 352 -8.84 -13.26 -5.49
CA VAL A 352 -8.65 -12.09 -4.62
C VAL A 352 -9.83 -11.98 -3.65
N THR A 353 -11.06 -12.05 -4.19
CA THR A 353 -12.31 -11.91 -3.40
C THR A 353 -12.39 -12.97 -2.30
N GLU A 354 -12.08 -14.23 -2.59
CA GLU A 354 -12.06 -15.33 -1.62
C GLU A 354 -11.09 -15.08 -0.46
N ARG A 355 -9.89 -14.60 -0.76
CA ARG A 355 -8.89 -14.27 0.27
C ARG A 355 -9.31 -13.12 1.14
N LEU A 356 -9.84 -12.07 0.53
CA LEU A 356 -10.34 -10.89 1.22
C LEU A 356 -11.51 -11.25 2.12
N HIS A 357 -12.42 -12.11 1.68
CA HIS A 357 -13.52 -12.62 2.49
C HIS A 357 -13.02 -13.33 3.77
N VAL A 358 -12.03 -14.22 3.64
CA VAL A 358 -11.44 -14.93 4.80
C VAL A 358 -10.77 -13.95 5.78
N ILE A 359 -10.08 -12.92 5.27
CA ILE A 359 -9.50 -11.86 6.11
C ILE A 359 -10.61 -11.11 6.85
N GLY A 360 -11.69 -10.77 6.15
CA GLY A 360 -12.86 -10.11 6.74
C GLY A 360 -13.56 -10.95 7.82
N GLU A 361 -13.72 -12.26 7.60
CA GLU A 361 -14.23 -13.17 8.64
C GLU A 361 -13.37 -13.13 9.92
N TRP A 362 -12.04 -13.13 9.75
CA TRP A 362 -11.12 -13.01 10.89
C TRP A 362 -11.27 -11.66 11.59
N LEU A 363 -11.33 -10.55 10.84
CA LEU A 363 -11.46 -9.20 11.38
C LEU A 363 -12.81 -8.94 12.07
N ARG A 364 -13.91 -9.53 11.60
CA ARG A 364 -15.22 -9.42 12.28
C ARG A 364 -15.18 -9.91 13.72
N THR A 365 -14.32 -10.86 14.02
CA THR A 365 -14.18 -11.43 15.38
C THR A 365 -13.00 -10.88 16.15
N ASN A 366 -11.90 -10.55 15.47
CA ASN A 366 -10.63 -10.18 16.10
C ASN A 366 -10.25 -8.70 15.89
N GLY A 367 -11.08 -7.94 15.18
CA GLY A 367 -10.76 -6.56 14.77
C GLY A 367 -10.49 -5.58 15.91
N LYS A 368 -10.94 -5.89 17.13
CA LYS A 368 -10.58 -5.11 18.35
C LYS A 368 -9.07 -5.06 18.60
N ALA A 369 -8.34 -6.10 18.19
CA ALA A 369 -6.88 -6.13 18.31
C ALA A 369 -6.17 -5.30 17.22
N ILE A 370 -6.91 -4.78 16.24
CA ILE A 370 -6.41 -4.07 15.07
C ILE A 370 -6.87 -2.61 15.08
N TYR A 371 -8.18 -2.38 14.91
CA TYR A 371 -8.74 -1.04 14.75
C TYR A 371 -8.74 -0.24 16.05
N ASN A 372 -8.57 1.09 15.94
CA ASN A 372 -8.54 2.02 17.06
C ASN A 372 -7.46 1.70 18.12
N THR A 373 -6.43 0.94 17.75
CA THR A 373 -5.34 0.56 18.66
C THR A 373 -4.15 1.52 18.57
N ARG A 374 -3.32 1.48 19.61
CA ARG A 374 -2.06 2.22 19.71
C ARG A 374 -0.91 1.26 20.04
N ILE A 375 0.30 1.76 19.91
CA ILE A 375 1.54 1.02 20.19
C ILE A 375 1.68 0.74 21.69
N THR A 376 2.46 -0.29 22.01
CA THR A 376 2.86 -0.66 23.36
C THR A 376 4.39 -0.67 23.47
N PRO A 377 4.99 -0.41 24.65
CA PRO A 377 6.46 -0.47 24.79
C PRO A 377 7.05 -1.84 24.44
N VAL A 378 6.38 -2.93 24.83
CA VAL A 378 6.69 -4.29 24.42
C VAL A 378 5.69 -4.67 23.33
N TYR A 379 6.07 -4.54 22.06
CA TYR A 379 5.17 -4.70 20.94
C TYR A 379 5.32 -6.03 20.20
N ASN A 380 6.36 -6.80 20.50
CA ASN A 380 6.64 -8.08 19.84
C ASN A 380 7.39 -9.05 20.74
N ASP A 381 7.06 -10.35 20.66
CA ASP A 381 7.89 -11.46 21.10
C ASP A 381 7.67 -12.64 20.13
N GLY A 382 8.65 -12.93 19.30
CA GLY A 382 8.55 -13.94 18.24
C GLY A 382 7.39 -13.66 17.27
N ASN A 383 6.45 -14.59 17.20
CA ASN A 383 5.28 -14.47 16.33
C ASN A 383 4.08 -13.76 17.00
N ILE A 384 4.29 -13.17 18.17
CA ILE A 384 3.23 -12.50 18.94
C ILE A 384 3.41 -10.98 18.83
N TRP A 385 2.37 -10.29 18.38
CA TRP A 385 2.32 -8.85 18.19
C TRP A 385 1.34 -8.23 19.17
N PHE A 386 1.73 -7.14 19.83
CA PHE A 386 0.93 -6.48 20.87
C PHE A 386 0.46 -5.11 20.42
N THR A 387 -0.80 -4.84 20.70
CA THR A 387 -1.43 -3.52 20.58
C THR A 387 -2.21 -3.22 21.86
N ALA A 388 -2.57 -1.96 22.07
CA ALA A 388 -3.40 -1.56 23.19
C ALA A 388 -4.56 -0.66 22.76
N ASP A 389 -5.62 -0.60 23.55
CA ASP A 389 -6.62 0.44 23.47
C ASP A 389 -5.98 1.83 23.63
N LYS A 390 -6.67 2.88 23.19
CA LYS A 390 -6.18 4.28 23.32
C LYS A 390 -5.87 4.69 24.77
N ASP A 391 -6.51 4.08 25.76
CA ASP A 391 -6.24 4.33 27.19
C ASP A 391 -5.06 3.53 27.76
N GLY A 392 -4.50 2.62 26.98
CA GLY A 392 -3.35 1.78 27.33
C GLY A 392 -3.62 0.69 28.37
N LYS A 393 -4.87 0.49 28.80
CA LYS A 393 -5.21 -0.46 29.88
C LYS A 393 -5.51 -1.86 29.37
N THR A 394 -6.15 -1.95 28.23
CA THR A 394 -6.46 -3.22 27.56
C THR A 394 -5.42 -3.49 26.50
N LEU A 395 -4.75 -4.63 26.60
CA LEU A 395 -3.82 -5.11 25.59
C LEU A 395 -4.43 -6.24 24.77
N TYR A 396 -3.96 -6.32 23.55
CA TYR A 396 -4.24 -7.40 22.63
C TYR A 396 -2.93 -8.07 22.23
N ALA A 397 -2.92 -9.41 22.19
CA ALA A 397 -1.82 -10.21 21.67
C ALA A 397 -2.33 -10.98 20.45
N VAL A 398 -1.76 -10.73 19.29
CA VAL A 398 -2.06 -11.45 18.05
C VAL A 398 -0.91 -12.42 17.76
N TYR A 399 -1.21 -13.73 17.83
CA TYR A 399 -0.27 -14.73 17.33
C TYR A 399 -0.44 -14.84 15.82
N ALA A 400 0.55 -14.33 15.11
CA ALA A 400 0.65 -14.42 13.65
C ALA A 400 1.13 -15.83 13.29
N LEU A 401 0.20 -16.68 12.84
CA LEU A 401 0.51 -18.06 12.47
C LEU A 401 1.45 -18.07 11.24
N PRO A 402 2.67 -18.62 11.35
CA PRO A 402 3.56 -18.73 10.20
C PRO A 402 2.96 -19.59 9.09
N GLU A 403 3.30 -19.27 7.87
CA GLU A 403 2.78 -19.98 6.69
C GLU A 403 3.26 -21.44 6.67
N GLY A 404 2.32 -22.37 6.48
CA GLY A 404 2.60 -23.81 6.49
C GLY A 404 2.70 -24.44 7.88
N GLU A 405 2.62 -23.67 8.96
CA GLU A 405 2.63 -24.19 10.32
C GLU A 405 1.24 -24.46 10.88
N ASN A 406 1.18 -25.28 11.92
CA ASN A 406 -0.02 -25.50 12.70
C ASN A 406 0.01 -24.68 13.99
N LEU A 407 -1.19 -24.32 14.50
CA LEU A 407 -1.29 -23.69 15.81
C LEU A 407 -0.68 -24.59 16.89
N PRO A 408 0.23 -24.07 17.74
CA PRO A 408 0.80 -24.79 18.83
C PRO A 408 -0.23 -25.00 19.96
N GLU A 409 -0.03 -25.99 20.82
CA GLU A 409 -0.87 -26.17 22.01
C GLU A 409 -0.69 -25.04 23.02
N THR A 410 0.49 -24.41 23.05
CA THR A 410 0.81 -23.30 23.93
C THR A 410 1.57 -22.21 23.19
N ILE A 411 1.32 -20.96 23.55
CA ILE A 411 2.13 -19.79 23.14
C ILE A 411 2.74 -19.13 24.35
N GLU A 412 3.93 -18.55 24.20
CA GLU A 412 4.68 -17.96 25.29
C GLU A 412 5.26 -16.60 24.88
N TRP A 413 5.33 -15.65 25.83
CA TRP A 413 6.00 -14.37 25.62
C TRP A 413 6.58 -13.83 26.91
N SER A 414 7.45 -12.81 26.80
CA SER A 414 8.06 -12.08 27.90
C SER A 414 7.48 -10.67 28.00
N GLY A 415 7.35 -10.15 29.21
CA GLY A 415 6.71 -8.84 29.43
C GLY A 415 5.18 -8.89 29.28
N ASN A 416 4.52 -7.73 29.22
CA ASN A 416 3.06 -7.61 29.10
C ASN A 416 2.30 -8.60 29.98
N ILE A 417 2.59 -8.59 31.29
CA ILE A 417 2.06 -9.56 32.25
C ILE A 417 0.59 -9.28 32.53
N PRO A 418 -0.34 -10.24 32.27
CA PRO A 418 -1.75 -10.06 32.53
C PRO A 418 -2.06 -9.96 34.04
N THR A 419 -2.96 -9.06 34.41
CA THR A 419 -3.41 -8.87 35.82
C THR A 419 -4.78 -9.46 36.11
N GLY A 420 -5.41 -10.15 35.18
CA GLY A 420 -6.75 -10.67 35.36
C GLY A 420 -7.09 -11.79 34.37
N LYS A 421 -8.34 -11.86 33.97
CA LYS A 421 -8.78 -12.86 33.00
C LYS A 421 -8.26 -12.52 31.61
N MET A 422 -7.68 -13.50 30.94
CA MET A 422 -7.37 -13.44 29.52
C MET A 422 -8.48 -14.10 28.74
N LYS A 423 -8.85 -13.51 27.60
CA LYS A 423 -9.89 -14.01 26.70
C LYS A 423 -9.37 -14.10 25.27
N MET A 424 -9.77 -15.14 24.60
CA MET A 424 -9.68 -15.20 23.14
C MET A 424 -10.80 -14.34 22.55
N LEU A 425 -10.50 -13.45 21.61
CA LEU A 425 -11.52 -12.58 21.01
C LEU A 425 -12.56 -13.40 20.25
N LYS A 426 -12.12 -14.39 19.47
CA LYS A 426 -13.03 -15.31 18.80
C LYS A 426 -13.77 -16.16 19.83
N GLY A 427 -15.08 -15.97 19.88
CA GLY A 427 -15.98 -16.66 20.80
C GLY A 427 -15.94 -16.17 22.26
N ASN A 428 -15.18 -15.12 22.58
CA ASN A 428 -15.06 -14.49 23.91
C ASN A 428 -14.76 -15.50 25.06
N LYS A 429 -13.98 -16.54 24.75
CA LYS A 429 -13.66 -17.64 25.68
C LYS A 429 -12.48 -17.28 26.56
N THR A 430 -12.62 -17.51 27.88
CA THR A 430 -11.49 -17.41 28.81
C THR A 430 -10.45 -18.48 28.50
N VAL A 431 -9.17 -18.09 28.43
CA VAL A 431 -8.04 -19.01 28.24
C VAL A 431 -7.22 -19.10 29.51
N LYS A 432 -6.62 -20.26 29.75
CA LYS A 432 -5.75 -20.48 30.90
C LYS A 432 -4.35 -19.98 30.59
N TYR A 433 -3.75 -19.29 31.53
CA TYR A 433 -2.35 -18.91 31.44
C TYR A 433 -1.66 -19.04 32.80
N THR A 434 -0.35 -19.08 32.77
CA THR A 434 0.54 -18.93 33.95
C THR A 434 1.54 -17.84 33.68
N SER A 435 1.93 -17.12 34.74
CA SER A 435 3.02 -16.15 34.63
C SER A 435 4.05 -16.43 35.72
N LYS A 436 5.33 -16.51 35.33
CA LYS A 436 6.46 -16.73 36.23
C LYS A 436 7.71 -16.06 35.65
N ASP A 437 8.47 -15.39 36.49
CA ASP A 437 9.75 -14.77 36.16
C ASP A 437 9.67 -13.86 34.92
N GLY A 438 8.59 -13.06 34.80
CA GLY A 438 8.37 -12.15 33.68
C GLY A 438 7.91 -12.79 32.38
N LYS A 439 7.67 -14.10 32.37
CA LYS A 439 7.17 -14.86 31.21
C LYS A 439 5.71 -15.27 31.40
N VAL A 440 4.97 -15.23 30.32
CA VAL A 440 3.56 -15.66 30.24
C VAL A 440 3.48 -16.88 29.33
N LYS A 441 2.81 -17.92 29.81
CA LYS A 441 2.52 -19.14 29.01
C LYS A 441 1.02 -19.33 28.95
N VAL A 442 0.46 -19.34 27.74
CA VAL A 442 -0.97 -19.51 27.47
C VAL A 442 -1.23 -20.88 26.88
N THR A 443 -2.19 -21.61 27.44
CA THR A 443 -2.69 -22.88 26.88
C THR A 443 -3.86 -22.61 25.98
N LEU A 444 -3.73 -22.92 24.70
CA LEU A 444 -4.79 -22.75 23.70
C LEU A 444 -5.87 -23.84 23.82
N PRO A 445 -7.16 -23.52 23.60
CA PRO A 445 -8.23 -24.50 23.54
C PRO A 445 -8.01 -25.52 22.42
N LYS A 446 -8.38 -26.77 22.65
CA LYS A 446 -8.35 -27.80 21.60
C LYS A 446 -9.41 -27.54 20.51
N GLY A 447 -9.13 -27.97 19.28
CA GLY A 447 -10.07 -27.90 18.17
C GLY A 447 -10.23 -26.52 17.55
N LEU A 448 -9.27 -25.62 17.76
CA LEU A 448 -9.22 -24.35 17.03
C LEU A 448 -8.95 -24.58 15.54
N LYS A 449 -9.53 -23.73 14.70
CA LYS A 449 -9.16 -23.64 13.28
C LYS A 449 -7.70 -23.18 13.18
N ASN A 450 -6.98 -23.71 12.21
CA ASN A 450 -5.59 -23.35 11.96
C ASN A 450 -5.51 -21.97 11.29
N GLU A 451 -5.57 -20.90 12.10
CA GLU A 451 -5.56 -19.50 11.68
C GLU A 451 -4.89 -18.62 12.76
N PRO A 452 -4.46 -17.39 12.46
CA PRO A 452 -4.00 -16.45 13.47
C PRO A 452 -5.04 -16.26 14.59
N ILE A 453 -4.60 -16.08 15.82
CA ILE A 453 -5.49 -15.89 16.97
C ILE A 453 -5.22 -14.56 17.66
N ALA A 454 -6.25 -13.97 18.26
CA ALA A 454 -6.11 -12.76 19.05
C ALA A 454 -6.64 -12.95 20.48
N LEU A 455 -5.85 -12.50 21.43
CA LEU A 455 -6.13 -12.53 22.87
C LEU A 455 -6.31 -11.12 23.41
N GLN A 456 -7.17 -10.96 24.40
CA GLN A 456 -7.39 -9.71 25.11
C GLN A 456 -7.14 -9.92 26.59
N PHE A 457 -6.42 -8.98 27.24
CA PHE A 457 -6.15 -8.97 28.68
C PHE A 457 -5.84 -7.55 29.16
N THR A 458 -5.85 -7.37 30.48
CA THR A 458 -5.43 -6.09 31.12
C THR A 458 -4.04 -6.26 31.72
N ILE A 459 -3.30 -5.15 31.82
CA ILE A 459 -2.05 -5.04 32.58
C ILE A 459 -2.21 -4.07 33.74
N SER A 460 -1.28 -4.09 34.70
CA SER A 460 -1.25 -3.18 35.84
C SER A 460 -0.84 -1.77 35.46
#